data_7d1af49381867d3da84116871db0346b
#
_entry.id   7d1af49381867d3da84116871db0346b
#
_cell.length_a   1.000
_cell.length_b   1.000
_cell.length_c   1.000
_cell.angle_alpha   90.00
_cell.angle_beta   90.00
_cell.angle_gamma   90.00
#
_symmetry.space_group_name_H-M   'P 1'
#
loop_
_entity.id
_entity.type
_entity.pdbx_description
1 polymer ?
#
loop_
_entity_poly.entity_id
_entity_poly.type
_entity_poly.pdbx_seq_one_letter_code
_entity_poly.pdbx_strand_id
1 'polypeptide(L)'
;TVTEPEPTPTTPATPDPVLAAIQARQTASGCNLHVDPAVAVMSLGTCKLLLVGDSLGNNLGYGMIPQLKGYKSLKFVLKAKASTGLSNSWFYNWETNLKSYLRTEKPNIVVVFLGANDRQNMKVGGQILTFGTSKWKTAYAASVARMTKMATDSGAYLLWVGLPNCKPYNYNKGMELISAIYAKTVPQNHGARYIELHNFTSDARGNYTQYQTVNGSRLKTRGDDGIQT
;
A
#
# COMPACT_ATOMS: atom_id res chain seq x y z
N THR A 1 -28.73 9.29 -46.55
CA THR A 1 -28.93 9.22 -45.09
C THR A 1 -28.30 7.91 -44.64
N VAL A 2 -27.12 8.02 -44.02
CA VAL A 2 -26.43 6.90 -43.36
C VAL A 2 -26.96 6.91 -41.92
N THR A 3 -27.69 5.88 -41.54
CA THR A 3 -28.13 5.64 -40.16
C THR A 3 -26.96 5.09 -39.38
N GLU A 4 -26.56 5.83 -38.36
CA GLU A 4 -25.59 5.44 -37.34
C GLU A 4 -26.15 4.25 -36.51
N PRO A 5 -25.39 3.17 -36.30
CA PRO A 5 -25.87 2.03 -35.54
C PRO A 5 -26.07 2.44 -34.06
N GLU A 6 -27.24 2.09 -33.53
CA GLU A 6 -27.61 2.28 -32.13
C GLU A 6 -26.61 1.57 -31.20
N PRO A 7 -26.16 2.20 -30.09
CA PRO A 7 -25.22 1.55 -29.18
C PRO A 7 -25.88 0.33 -28.52
N THR A 8 -25.23 -0.80 -28.67
CA THR A 8 -25.63 -2.07 -28.04
C THR A 8 -25.72 -1.88 -26.52
N PRO A 9 -26.79 -2.29 -25.85
CA PRO A 9 -26.89 -2.18 -24.39
C PRO A 9 -25.78 -3.02 -23.76
N THR A 10 -24.84 -2.37 -23.07
CA THR A 10 -23.84 -3.01 -22.23
C THR A 10 -24.52 -3.70 -21.05
N THR A 11 -24.47 -5.02 -21.03
CA THR A 11 -24.88 -5.82 -19.86
C THR A 11 -24.14 -5.31 -18.63
N PRO A 12 -24.84 -5.03 -17.51
CA PRO A 12 -24.16 -4.61 -16.27
C PRO A 12 -23.11 -5.65 -15.89
N ALA A 13 -21.86 -5.20 -15.70
CA ALA A 13 -20.78 -6.09 -15.30
C ALA A 13 -21.15 -6.76 -13.98
N THR A 14 -21.00 -8.09 -13.89
CA THR A 14 -21.23 -8.85 -12.67
C THR A 14 -20.33 -8.26 -11.57
N PRO A 15 -20.88 -7.90 -10.39
CA PRO A 15 -20.07 -7.33 -9.33
C PRO A 15 -18.93 -8.26 -8.93
N ASP A 16 -17.73 -7.69 -8.73
CA ASP A 16 -16.57 -8.45 -8.25
C ASP A 16 -16.90 -9.08 -6.88
N PRO A 17 -16.84 -10.42 -6.74
CA PRO A 17 -17.23 -11.09 -5.51
C PRO A 17 -16.36 -10.71 -4.30
N VAL A 18 -15.07 -10.38 -4.51
CA VAL A 18 -14.17 -9.94 -3.45
C VAL A 18 -14.59 -8.55 -2.97
N LEU A 19 -14.85 -7.64 -3.87
CA LEU A 19 -15.30 -6.28 -3.55
C LEU A 19 -16.66 -6.30 -2.88
N ALA A 20 -17.60 -7.14 -3.35
CA ALA A 20 -18.93 -7.31 -2.75
C ALA A 20 -18.82 -7.84 -1.31
N ALA A 21 -17.94 -8.81 -1.04
CA ALA A 21 -17.71 -9.35 0.30
C ALA A 21 -17.11 -8.30 1.24
N ILE A 22 -16.17 -7.48 0.75
CA ILE A 22 -15.59 -6.36 1.50
C ILE A 22 -16.67 -5.33 1.84
N GLN A 23 -17.48 -4.93 0.89
CA GLN A 23 -18.59 -3.98 1.09
C GLN A 23 -19.61 -4.48 2.10
N ALA A 24 -20.04 -5.75 1.97
CA ALA A 24 -20.97 -6.36 2.90
C ALA A 24 -20.44 -6.36 4.34
N ARG A 25 -19.16 -6.70 4.54
CA ARG A 25 -18.52 -6.67 5.85
C ARG A 25 -18.39 -5.25 6.41
N GLN A 26 -18.07 -4.29 5.57
CA GLN A 26 -17.95 -2.89 5.97
C GLN A 26 -19.31 -2.35 6.42
N THR A 27 -20.37 -2.61 5.66
CA THR A 27 -21.74 -2.25 6.04
C THR A 27 -22.12 -2.87 7.39
N ALA A 28 -21.84 -4.16 7.59
CA ALA A 28 -22.11 -4.85 8.84
C ALA A 28 -21.34 -4.29 10.05
N SER A 29 -20.16 -3.71 9.82
CA SER A 29 -19.36 -3.04 10.86
C SER A 29 -19.67 -1.55 11.04
N GLY A 30 -20.61 -1.00 10.27
CA GLY A 30 -20.94 0.43 10.26
C GLY A 30 -19.87 1.30 9.57
N CYS A 31 -18.92 0.69 8.88
CA CYS A 31 -17.90 1.39 8.09
C CYS A 31 -18.35 1.45 6.63
N ASN A 32 -18.79 2.62 6.18
CA ASN A 32 -19.18 2.83 4.80
C ASN A 32 -17.99 3.38 4.00
N LEU A 33 -17.23 2.48 3.35
CA LEU A 33 -16.26 2.85 2.34
C LEU A 33 -16.96 2.86 0.98
N HIS A 34 -17.25 4.04 0.48
CA HIS A 34 -17.56 4.18 -0.93
C HIS A 34 -16.25 4.10 -1.71
N VAL A 35 -15.98 2.94 -2.27
CA VAL A 35 -14.83 2.75 -3.16
C VAL A 35 -15.26 3.21 -4.55
N ASP A 36 -15.33 4.52 -4.76
CA ASP A 36 -15.28 5.08 -6.08
C ASP A 36 -13.80 5.12 -6.50
N PRO A 37 -13.41 4.49 -7.62
CA PRO A 37 -12.04 4.55 -8.12
C PRO A 37 -11.54 5.98 -8.38
N ALA A 38 -12.47 6.93 -8.59
CA ALA A 38 -12.15 8.33 -8.86
C ALA A 38 -12.16 9.21 -7.62
N VAL A 39 -12.90 8.84 -6.56
CA VAL A 39 -13.02 9.64 -5.33
C VAL A 39 -13.13 8.69 -4.14
N ALA A 40 -12.04 8.48 -3.41
CA ALA A 40 -12.10 7.82 -2.11
C ALA A 40 -12.77 8.77 -1.10
N VAL A 41 -14.06 9.01 -1.23
CA VAL A 41 -14.84 9.67 -0.19
C VAL A 41 -15.12 8.64 0.87
N MET A 42 -14.30 8.68 1.91
CA MET A 42 -14.58 7.96 3.14
C MET A 42 -15.72 8.67 3.86
N SER A 43 -16.96 8.24 3.68
CA SER A 43 -17.98 8.54 4.68
C SER A 43 -17.68 7.64 5.88
N LEU A 44 -16.98 8.22 6.87
CA LEU A 44 -16.45 7.51 8.03
C LEU A 44 -17.57 7.25 9.04
N GLY A 45 -18.21 6.09 8.92
CA GLY A 45 -18.78 5.41 10.07
C GLY A 45 -17.66 4.88 10.99
N THR A 46 -17.96 3.94 11.88
CA THR A 46 -16.96 3.34 12.78
C THR A 46 -15.99 2.45 11.99
N CYS A 47 -14.93 3.03 11.41
CA CYS A 47 -13.93 2.31 10.63
C CYS A 47 -12.67 2.07 11.45
N LYS A 48 -12.02 0.94 11.22
CA LYS A 48 -10.68 0.66 11.77
C LYS A 48 -9.66 0.58 10.65
N LEU A 49 -8.63 1.43 10.72
CA LEU A 49 -7.50 1.46 9.81
C LEU A 49 -6.29 0.85 10.52
N LEU A 50 -5.72 -0.18 9.92
CA LEU A 50 -4.46 -0.79 10.34
C LEU A 50 -3.36 -0.37 9.37
N LEU A 51 -2.33 0.31 9.87
CA LEU A 51 -1.11 0.59 9.11
C LEU A 51 -0.01 -0.37 9.55
N VAL A 52 0.55 -1.12 8.60
CA VAL A 52 1.70 -2.00 8.77
C VAL A 52 2.86 -1.53 7.92
N GLY A 53 4.10 -1.64 8.42
CA GLY A 53 5.25 -1.20 7.65
C GLY A 53 6.57 -1.24 8.39
N ASP A 54 7.63 -0.83 7.69
CA ASP A 54 8.96 -0.63 8.25
C ASP A 54 9.12 0.78 8.88
N SER A 55 10.32 1.38 8.83
CA SER A 55 10.54 2.75 9.32
C SER A 55 9.74 3.80 8.54
N LEU A 56 9.52 3.59 7.24
CA LEU A 56 8.66 4.47 6.44
C LEU A 56 7.20 4.39 6.91
N GLY A 57 6.71 3.17 7.20
CA GLY A 57 5.39 2.96 7.78
C GLY A 57 5.24 3.63 9.16
N ASN A 58 6.30 3.61 9.97
CA ASN A 58 6.34 4.32 11.25
C ASN A 58 6.17 5.83 11.06
N ASN A 59 6.96 6.41 10.15
CA ASN A 59 6.93 7.85 9.87
C ASN A 59 5.56 8.28 9.35
N LEU A 60 5.01 7.53 8.38
CA LEU A 60 3.66 7.76 7.89
C LEU A 60 2.63 7.71 9.03
N GLY A 61 2.73 6.71 9.89
CA GLY A 61 1.83 6.55 11.03
C GLY A 61 1.88 7.73 12.00
N TYR A 62 3.07 8.19 12.35
CA TYR A 62 3.22 9.37 13.20
C TYR A 62 2.69 10.65 12.54
N GLY A 63 2.87 10.81 11.22
CA GLY A 63 2.30 11.92 10.47
C GLY A 63 0.77 11.87 10.38
N MET A 64 0.19 10.66 10.31
CA MET A 64 -1.26 10.47 10.25
C MET A 64 -1.97 10.74 11.57
N ILE A 65 -1.38 10.39 12.70
CA ILE A 65 -2.01 10.51 14.02
C ILE A 65 -2.62 11.90 14.28
N PRO A 66 -1.90 13.02 14.11
CA PRO A 66 -2.47 14.35 14.33
C PRO A 66 -3.57 14.69 13.32
N GLN A 67 -3.46 14.23 12.08
CA GLN A 67 -4.44 14.48 11.03
C GLN A 67 -5.76 13.72 11.27
N LEU A 68 -5.67 12.56 11.90
CA LEU A 68 -6.83 11.71 12.18
C LEU A 68 -7.59 12.08 13.45
N LYS A 69 -7.05 12.98 14.31
CA LYS A 69 -7.70 13.39 15.58
C LYS A 69 -9.12 13.95 15.41
N GLY A 70 -9.43 14.58 14.25
CA GLY A 70 -10.75 15.10 13.93
C GLY A 70 -11.79 14.02 13.60
N TYR A 71 -11.36 12.81 13.28
CA TYR A 71 -12.22 11.71 12.83
C TYR A 71 -12.52 10.74 13.97
N LYS A 72 -13.42 11.13 14.89
CA LYS A 72 -13.74 10.36 16.10
C LYS A 72 -14.23 8.93 15.85
N SER A 73 -14.81 8.68 14.67
CA SER A 73 -15.30 7.37 14.25
C SER A 73 -14.20 6.48 13.65
N LEU A 74 -13.00 7.00 13.40
CA LEU A 74 -11.88 6.24 12.84
C LEU A 74 -10.97 5.74 13.97
N LYS A 75 -10.84 4.42 14.09
CA LYS A 75 -9.85 3.78 14.97
C LYS A 75 -8.58 3.52 14.16
N PHE A 76 -7.50 4.17 14.55
CA PHE A 76 -6.18 3.98 13.91
C PHE A 76 -5.31 3.05 14.74
N VAL A 77 -4.74 2.04 14.09
CA VAL A 77 -3.81 1.06 14.68
C VAL A 77 -2.52 1.05 13.88
N LEU A 78 -1.40 1.37 14.53
CA LEU A 78 -0.06 1.34 13.94
C LEU A 78 0.68 0.08 14.40
N LYS A 79 1.12 -0.74 13.45
CA LYS A 79 1.94 -1.94 13.64
C LYS A 79 3.16 -1.86 12.72
N ALA A 80 4.06 -0.96 12.99
CA ALA A 80 5.29 -0.79 12.22
C ALA A 80 6.51 -1.27 13.01
N LYS A 81 7.51 -1.79 12.28
CA LYS A 81 8.77 -2.25 12.85
C LYS A 81 9.93 -1.86 11.95
N ALA A 82 10.77 -0.95 12.42
CA ALA A 82 11.95 -0.48 11.68
C ALA A 82 12.88 -1.65 11.31
N SER A 83 13.65 -1.45 10.24
CA SER A 83 14.66 -2.40 9.71
C SER A 83 14.09 -3.74 9.24
N THR A 84 12.76 -3.85 9.05
CA THR A 84 12.10 -5.04 8.53
C THR A 84 11.78 -4.91 7.04
N GLY A 85 11.48 -6.04 6.40
CA GLY A 85 11.08 -6.13 5.00
C GLY A 85 10.59 -7.54 4.66
N LEU A 86 10.15 -7.74 3.42
CA LEU A 86 9.76 -9.07 2.95
C LEU A 86 10.98 -9.95 2.63
N SER A 87 12.12 -9.33 2.28
CA SER A 87 13.36 -10.05 1.96
C SER A 87 14.03 -10.68 3.18
N ASN A 88 13.80 -10.17 4.38
CA ASN A 88 14.42 -10.64 5.62
C ASN A 88 13.41 -11.25 6.60
N SER A 89 12.52 -12.10 6.08
CA SER A 89 11.47 -12.77 6.85
C SER A 89 11.98 -13.60 8.04
N TRP A 90 13.26 -13.97 8.05
CA TRP A 90 13.93 -14.62 9.18
C TRP A 90 14.10 -13.68 10.40
N PHE A 91 14.23 -12.37 10.16
CA PHE A 91 14.30 -11.38 11.21
C PHE A 91 12.89 -10.97 11.70
N TYR A 92 11.97 -10.76 10.75
CA TYR A 92 10.58 -10.45 11.05
C TYR A 92 9.67 -10.90 9.90
N ASN A 93 8.79 -11.85 10.18
CA ASN A 93 7.90 -12.40 9.17
C ASN A 93 6.60 -11.60 9.08
N TRP A 94 6.52 -10.73 8.07
CA TRP A 94 5.36 -9.87 7.85
C TRP A 94 4.09 -10.67 7.52
N GLU A 95 4.18 -11.80 6.79
CA GLU A 95 3.01 -12.63 6.47
C GLU A 95 2.39 -13.21 7.74
N THR A 96 3.20 -13.76 8.63
CA THR A 96 2.75 -14.29 9.92
C THR A 96 2.16 -13.19 10.81
N ASN A 97 2.82 -12.05 10.90
CA ASN A 97 2.37 -10.95 11.74
C ASN A 97 1.10 -10.30 11.19
N LEU A 98 1.01 -10.08 9.86
CA LEU A 98 -0.21 -9.56 9.25
C LEU A 98 -1.40 -10.47 9.50
N LYS A 99 -1.24 -11.80 9.33
CA LYS A 99 -2.30 -12.77 9.65
C LYS A 99 -2.79 -12.64 11.09
N SER A 100 -1.87 -12.46 12.05
CA SER A 100 -2.22 -12.23 13.45
C SER A 100 -2.98 -10.92 13.64
N TYR A 101 -2.49 -9.83 13.06
CA TYR A 101 -3.12 -8.51 13.17
C TYR A 101 -4.51 -8.48 12.54
N LEU A 102 -4.70 -9.09 11.38
CA LEU A 102 -6.02 -9.20 10.74
C LEU A 102 -7.03 -9.90 11.64
N ARG A 103 -6.60 -10.95 12.34
CA ARG A 103 -7.46 -11.71 13.27
C ARG A 103 -7.80 -10.91 14.53
N THR A 104 -6.81 -10.22 15.13
CA THR A 104 -6.98 -9.53 16.43
C THR A 104 -7.60 -8.15 16.26
N GLU A 105 -7.16 -7.41 15.25
CA GLU A 105 -7.64 -6.04 15.03
C GLU A 105 -8.91 -5.98 14.20
N LYS A 106 -9.13 -6.94 13.31
CA LYS A 106 -10.28 -6.98 12.37
C LYS A 106 -10.46 -5.65 11.65
N PRO A 107 -9.45 -5.14 10.93
CA PRO A 107 -9.52 -3.82 10.31
C PRO A 107 -10.48 -3.81 9.12
N ASN A 108 -11.02 -2.62 8.81
CA ASN A 108 -11.76 -2.36 7.58
C ASN A 108 -10.81 -1.96 6.44
N ILE A 109 -9.72 -1.28 6.80
CA ILE A 109 -8.69 -0.80 5.88
C ILE A 109 -7.34 -1.28 6.38
N VAL A 110 -6.53 -1.83 5.48
CA VAL A 110 -5.11 -2.12 5.72
C VAL A 110 -4.27 -1.24 4.82
N VAL A 111 -3.36 -0.49 5.41
CA VAL A 111 -2.32 0.25 4.69
C VAL A 111 -1.01 -0.48 4.89
N VAL A 112 -0.34 -0.83 3.79
CA VAL A 112 1.01 -1.42 3.81
C VAL A 112 1.99 -0.39 3.27
N PHE A 113 2.96 0.00 4.09
CA PHE A 113 4.05 0.87 3.67
C PHE A 113 5.37 0.30 4.16
N LEU A 114 5.97 -0.54 3.35
CA LEU A 114 7.15 -1.32 3.68
C LEU A 114 7.97 -1.57 2.40
N GLY A 115 9.26 -1.89 2.54
CA GLY A 115 10.13 -2.25 1.42
C GLY A 115 11.44 -1.46 1.37
N ALA A 116 11.61 -0.43 2.21
CA ALA A 116 12.83 0.35 2.27
C ALA A 116 14.08 -0.51 2.54
N ASN A 117 13.92 -1.64 3.23
CA ASN A 117 15.02 -2.55 3.58
C ASN A 117 15.11 -3.77 2.64
N ASP A 118 14.31 -3.82 1.58
CA ASP A 118 14.19 -5.03 0.76
C ASP A 118 15.20 -5.10 -0.40
N ARG A 119 16.07 -4.09 -0.55
CA ARG A 119 17.17 -4.13 -1.50
C ARG A 119 18.30 -5.06 -1.01
N GLN A 120 17.97 -6.31 -0.78
CA GLN A 120 18.88 -7.35 -0.31
C GLN A 120 18.46 -8.73 -0.81
N ASN A 121 19.34 -9.71 -0.65
CA ASN A 121 19.03 -11.10 -1.00
C ASN A 121 17.91 -11.67 -0.12
N MET A 122 17.12 -12.59 -0.69
CA MET A 122 16.09 -13.35 0.04
C MET A 122 16.54 -14.79 0.25
N LYS A 123 16.14 -15.39 1.37
CA LYS A 123 16.26 -16.84 1.58
C LYS A 123 14.88 -17.49 1.44
N VAL A 124 14.76 -18.37 0.45
CA VAL A 124 13.50 -19.08 0.15
C VAL A 124 13.79 -20.56 -0.03
N GLY A 125 13.13 -21.44 0.74
CA GLY A 125 13.34 -22.88 0.66
C GLY A 125 14.80 -23.32 0.83
N GLY A 126 15.59 -22.63 1.66
CA GLY A 126 17.01 -22.89 1.86
C GLY A 126 17.94 -22.25 0.81
N GLN A 127 17.42 -21.74 -0.31
CA GLN A 127 18.20 -21.08 -1.36
C GLN A 127 18.29 -19.58 -1.12
N ILE A 128 19.45 -18.98 -1.47
CA ILE A 128 19.65 -17.54 -1.48
C ILE A 128 19.34 -17.03 -2.88
N LEU A 129 18.36 -16.14 -2.98
CA LEU A 129 17.98 -15.46 -4.21
C LEU A 129 18.62 -14.08 -4.21
N THR A 130 19.47 -13.80 -5.20
CA THR A 130 20.16 -12.51 -5.32
C THR A 130 19.18 -11.41 -5.73
N PHE A 131 19.24 -10.28 -5.03
CA PHE A 131 18.39 -9.10 -5.30
C PHE A 131 18.37 -8.72 -6.78
N GLY A 132 17.18 -8.44 -7.28
CA GLY A 132 16.95 -7.97 -8.66
C GLY A 132 16.98 -9.04 -9.73
N THR A 133 17.38 -10.30 -9.44
CA THR A 133 17.29 -11.41 -10.39
C THR A 133 15.83 -11.80 -10.64
N SER A 134 15.55 -12.49 -11.76
CA SER A 134 14.19 -12.97 -12.08
C SER A 134 13.62 -13.86 -10.97
N LYS A 135 14.42 -14.76 -10.39
CA LYS A 135 14.00 -15.62 -9.27
C LYS A 135 13.63 -14.81 -8.03
N TRP A 136 14.43 -13.79 -7.70
CA TRP A 136 14.15 -12.89 -6.58
C TRP A 136 12.84 -12.12 -6.82
N LYS A 137 12.68 -11.50 -8.00
CA LYS A 137 11.47 -10.75 -8.37
C LYS A 137 10.22 -11.61 -8.28
N THR A 138 10.27 -12.86 -8.76
CA THR A 138 9.16 -13.81 -8.68
C THR A 138 8.81 -14.13 -7.23
N ALA A 139 9.81 -14.44 -6.40
CA ALA A 139 9.59 -14.77 -5.00
C ALA A 139 9.06 -13.57 -4.20
N TYR A 140 9.59 -12.37 -4.47
CA TYR A 140 9.15 -11.13 -3.84
C TYR A 140 7.69 -10.79 -4.23
N ALA A 141 7.36 -10.87 -5.51
CA ALA A 141 5.99 -10.68 -6.01
C ALA A 141 5.02 -11.69 -5.37
N ALA A 142 5.43 -12.93 -5.19
CA ALA A 142 4.62 -13.94 -4.52
C ALA A 142 4.32 -13.57 -3.05
N SER A 143 5.28 -13.00 -2.30
CA SER A 143 5.05 -12.50 -0.94
C SER A 143 4.07 -11.33 -0.93
N VAL A 144 4.22 -10.38 -1.85
CA VAL A 144 3.28 -9.26 -2.02
C VAL A 144 1.86 -9.77 -2.31
N ALA A 145 1.73 -10.72 -3.24
CA ALA A 145 0.43 -11.31 -3.59
C ALA A 145 -0.22 -12.03 -2.40
N ARG A 146 0.56 -12.79 -1.62
CA ARG A 146 0.03 -13.48 -0.43
C ARG A 146 -0.47 -12.49 0.63
N MET A 147 0.28 -11.43 0.92
CA MET A 147 -0.16 -10.41 1.88
C MET A 147 -1.40 -9.67 1.39
N THR A 148 -1.46 -9.35 0.09
CA THR A 148 -2.63 -8.74 -0.54
C THR A 148 -3.86 -9.64 -0.36
N LYS A 149 -3.72 -10.91 -0.74
CA LYS A 149 -4.81 -11.89 -0.61
C LYS A 149 -5.26 -12.07 0.85
N MET A 150 -4.33 -12.15 1.81
CA MET A 150 -4.69 -12.26 3.22
C MET A 150 -5.52 -11.07 3.71
N ALA A 151 -5.19 -9.85 3.29
CA ALA A 151 -5.94 -8.67 3.69
C ALA A 151 -7.34 -8.66 3.06
N THR A 152 -7.46 -8.91 1.75
CA THR A 152 -8.76 -8.93 1.06
C THR A 152 -9.64 -10.08 1.50
N ASP A 153 -9.11 -11.28 1.69
CA ASP A 153 -9.84 -12.45 2.23
C ASP A 153 -10.36 -12.18 3.66
N SER A 154 -9.66 -11.35 4.43
CA SER A 154 -10.14 -10.94 5.76
C SER A 154 -11.32 -9.97 5.69
N GLY A 155 -11.69 -9.49 4.50
CA GLY A 155 -12.71 -8.49 4.25
C GLY A 155 -12.23 -7.05 4.50
N ALA A 156 -10.93 -6.81 4.51
CA ALA A 156 -10.36 -5.47 4.57
C ALA A 156 -10.04 -4.95 3.16
N TYR A 157 -10.21 -3.64 2.95
CA TYR A 157 -9.68 -2.98 1.76
C TYR A 157 -8.19 -2.71 1.95
N LEU A 158 -7.38 -3.03 0.94
CA LEU A 158 -5.94 -2.88 1.02
C LEU A 158 -5.44 -1.65 0.23
N LEU A 159 -4.64 -0.83 0.86
CA LEU A 159 -3.84 0.21 0.23
C LEU A 159 -2.35 -0.16 0.35
N TRP A 160 -1.71 -0.45 -0.77
CA TRP A 160 -0.26 -0.71 -0.80
C TRP A 160 0.47 0.53 -1.28
N VAL A 161 1.22 1.16 -0.39
CA VAL A 161 1.94 2.40 -0.68
C VAL A 161 3.28 2.06 -1.35
N GLY A 162 3.56 2.67 -2.49
CA GLY A 162 4.83 2.60 -3.20
C GLY A 162 5.95 3.28 -2.42
N LEU A 163 7.19 3.04 -2.85
CA LEU A 163 8.35 3.61 -2.19
C LEU A 163 8.67 5.00 -2.76
N PRO A 164 9.13 5.93 -1.91
CA PRO A 164 9.41 7.29 -2.31
C PRO A 164 10.68 7.38 -3.17
N ASN A 165 10.83 8.46 -3.93
CA ASN A 165 12.08 8.80 -4.58
C ASN A 165 13.17 9.09 -3.51
N CYS A 166 14.37 8.54 -3.68
CA CYS A 166 15.45 8.61 -2.70
C CYS A 166 16.70 9.26 -3.28
N LYS A 167 17.44 10.01 -2.44
CA LYS A 167 18.66 10.73 -2.85
C LYS A 167 19.78 9.80 -3.33
N PRO A 168 20.12 8.69 -2.64
CA PRO A 168 21.20 7.82 -3.11
C PRO A 168 20.77 7.05 -4.37
N TYR A 169 21.41 7.31 -5.50
CA TYR A 169 21.02 6.78 -6.82
C TYR A 169 20.79 5.26 -6.85
N ASN A 170 21.79 4.47 -6.41
CA ASN A 170 21.66 3.02 -6.42
C ASN A 170 20.56 2.50 -5.47
N TYR A 171 20.30 3.23 -4.39
CA TYR A 171 19.21 2.91 -3.47
C TYR A 171 17.86 3.20 -4.15
N ASN A 172 17.74 4.35 -4.79
CA ASN A 172 16.54 4.75 -5.52
C ASN A 172 16.17 3.76 -6.62
N LYS A 173 17.15 3.28 -7.39
CA LYS A 173 16.90 2.24 -8.42
C LYS A 173 16.35 0.93 -7.82
N GLY A 174 16.76 0.59 -6.61
CA GLY A 174 16.16 -0.53 -5.88
C GLY A 174 14.72 -0.25 -5.46
N MET A 175 14.42 0.98 -5.02
CA MET A 175 13.05 1.40 -4.65
C MET A 175 12.11 1.39 -5.86
N GLU A 176 12.58 1.91 -7.01
CA GLU A 176 11.84 1.87 -8.28
C GLU A 176 11.49 0.43 -8.69
N LEU A 177 12.48 -0.49 -8.63
CA LEU A 177 12.28 -1.90 -8.95
C LEU A 177 11.22 -2.54 -8.05
N ILE A 178 11.30 -2.31 -6.75
CA ILE A 178 10.37 -2.86 -5.76
C ILE A 178 8.96 -2.27 -5.97
N SER A 179 8.85 -0.94 -6.16
CA SER A 179 7.58 -0.27 -6.45
C SER A 179 6.93 -0.77 -7.74
N ALA A 180 7.73 -1.06 -8.78
CA ALA A 180 7.22 -1.65 -10.02
C ALA A 180 6.64 -3.06 -9.81
N ILE A 181 7.21 -3.85 -8.87
CA ILE A 181 6.63 -5.14 -8.48
C ILE A 181 5.28 -4.93 -7.78
N TYR A 182 5.17 -3.95 -6.87
CA TYR A 182 3.90 -3.63 -6.22
C TYR A 182 2.83 -3.23 -7.21
N ALA A 183 3.14 -2.28 -8.10
CA ALA A 183 2.21 -1.79 -9.13
C ALA A 183 1.69 -2.91 -10.04
N LYS A 184 2.55 -3.92 -10.33
CA LYS A 184 2.17 -5.07 -11.17
C LYS A 184 1.40 -6.14 -10.40
N THR A 185 1.69 -6.32 -9.10
CA THR A 185 1.21 -7.45 -8.31
C THR A 185 -0.07 -7.13 -7.54
N VAL A 186 -0.21 -5.89 -7.05
CA VAL A 186 -1.41 -5.47 -6.31
C VAL A 186 -2.53 -5.17 -7.31
N PRO A 187 -3.62 -5.94 -7.32
CA PRO A 187 -4.72 -5.74 -8.26
C PRO A 187 -5.40 -4.40 -7.97
N GLN A 188 -5.74 -3.67 -9.04
CA GLN A 188 -6.56 -2.46 -8.92
C GLN A 188 -8.03 -2.85 -8.91
N ASN A 189 -8.81 -2.22 -8.05
CA ASN A 189 -10.28 -2.35 -7.98
C ASN A 189 -10.85 -3.72 -7.53
N HIS A 190 -10.00 -4.66 -7.08
CA HIS A 190 -10.41 -5.95 -6.52
C HIS A 190 -10.22 -5.99 -4.99
N GLY A 191 -10.67 -4.96 -4.28
CA GLY A 191 -10.47 -4.84 -2.85
C GLY A 191 -9.06 -4.39 -2.44
N ALA A 192 -8.21 -4.03 -3.41
CA ALA A 192 -6.87 -3.53 -3.20
C ALA A 192 -6.53 -2.40 -4.18
N ARG A 193 -5.61 -1.53 -3.77
CA ARG A 193 -5.08 -0.44 -4.60
C ARG A 193 -3.61 -0.19 -4.31
N TYR A 194 -2.81 -0.09 -5.35
CA TYR A 194 -1.46 0.45 -5.27
C TYR A 194 -1.51 1.98 -5.30
N ILE A 195 -0.77 2.62 -4.39
CA ILE A 195 -0.61 4.08 -4.31
C ILE A 195 0.79 4.42 -4.78
N GLU A 196 0.88 5.07 -5.92
CA GLU A 196 2.15 5.56 -6.45
C GLU A 196 2.69 6.69 -5.56
N LEU A 197 3.94 6.60 -5.11
CA LEU A 197 4.55 7.58 -4.23
C LEU A 197 5.83 8.19 -4.81
N HIS A 198 6.54 7.51 -5.72
CA HIS A 198 7.82 7.97 -6.25
C HIS A 198 7.69 9.33 -6.95
N ASN A 199 6.72 9.47 -7.87
CA ASN A 199 6.47 10.74 -8.56
C ASN A 199 5.94 11.81 -7.61
N PHE A 200 5.08 11.42 -6.67
CA PHE A 200 4.55 12.34 -5.66
C PHE A 200 5.65 12.95 -4.78
N THR A 201 6.74 12.21 -4.55
CA THR A 201 7.88 12.65 -3.74
C THR A 201 9.05 13.19 -4.57
N SER A 202 8.85 13.39 -5.87
CA SER A 202 9.81 13.96 -6.81
C SER A 202 9.53 15.44 -7.09
N ASP A 203 10.52 16.14 -7.66
CA ASP A 203 10.30 17.46 -8.25
C ASP A 203 9.57 17.33 -9.62
N ALA A 204 9.24 18.44 -10.25
CA ALA A 204 8.54 18.48 -11.54
C ALA A 204 9.35 17.81 -12.70
N ARG A 205 10.64 17.54 -12.51
CA ARG A 205 11.51 16.86 -13.47
C ARG A 205 11.71 15.38 -13.13
N GLY A 206 11.04 14.88 -12.07
CA GLY A 206 11.18 13.50 -11.60
C GLY A 206 12.42 13.26 -10.74
N ASN A 207 13.16 14.30 -10.32
CA ASN A 207 14.34 14.14 -9.47
C ASN A 207 13.97 14.14 -8.00
N TYR A 208 14.86 13.58 -7.19
CA TYR A 208 14.77 13.69 -5.74
C TYR A 208 14.71 15.15 -5.29
N THR A 209 13.80 15.44 -4.38
CA THR A 209 13.75 16.72 -3.67
C THR A 209 13.55 16.50 -2.17
N GLN A 210 14.23 17.30 -1.36
CA GLN A 210 14.08 17.29 0.10
C GLN A 210 12.90 18.14 0.56
N TYR A 211 12.45 19.05 -0.30
CA TYR A 211 11.40 20.01 0.01
C TYR A 211 10.27 19.90 -1.01
N GLN A 212 9.05 20.01 -0.54
CA GLN A 212 7.87 20.08 -1.40
C GLN A 212 7.01 21.29 -1.03
N THR A 213 6.21 21.76 -1.97
CA THR A 213 5.21 22.79 -1.71
C THR A 213 3.89 22.10 -1.36
N VAL A 214 3.45 22.27 -0.13
CA VAL A 214 2.18 21.75 0.36
C VAL A 214 1.32 22.92 0.83
N ASN A 215 0.14 23.07 0.26
CA ASN A 215 -0.77 24.20 0.55
C ASN A 215 -0.08 25.58 0.46
N GLY A 216 0.76 25.77 -0.58
CA GLY A 216 1.48 27.02 -0.80
C GLY A 216 2.73 27.22 0.08
N SER A 217 2.99 26.36 1.05
CA SER A 217 4.16 26.43 1.93
C SER A 217 5.24 25.45 1.52
N ARG A 218 6.51 25.89 1.46
CA ARG A 218 7.65 25.02 1.20
C ARG A 218 8.06 24.30 2.48
N LEU A 219 7.81 23.00 2.52
CA LEU A 219 8.08 22.14 3.68
C LEU A 219 9.22 21.17 3.38
N LYS A 220 10.06 20.91 4.40
CA LYS A 220 11.02 19.81 4.38
C LYS A 220 10.25 18.50 4.61
N THR A 221 10.14 17.69 3.57
CA THR A 221 9.38 16.43 3.58
C THR A 221 10.26 15.19 3.64
N ARG A 222 11.59 15.36 3.63
CA ARG A 222 12.54 14.24 3.63
C ARG A 222 13.61 14.43 4.69
N GLY A 223 14.00 13.34 5.33
CA GLY A 223 15.12 13.29 6.25
C GLY A 223 16.46 13.67 5.59
N ASP A 224 17.48 13.93 6.40
CA ASP A 224 18.82 14.31 5.90
C ASP A 224 19.54 13.14 5.20
N ASP A 225 19.16 11.90 5.51
CA ASP A 225 19.60 10.68 4.82
C ASP A 225 19.06 10.59 3.37
N GLY A 226 18.05 11.39 3.03
CA GLY A 226 17.38 11.38 1.73
C GLY A 226 16.55 10.12 1.46
N ILE A 227 16.22 9.35 2.50
CA ILE A 227 15.45 8.10 2.45
C ILE A 227 14.16 8.24 3.24
N GLN A 228 14.25 8.65 4.50
CA GLN A 228 13.10 8.79 5.38
C GLN A 228 12.19 9.96 4.98
N THR A 229 10.89 9.80 5.20
CA THR A 229 9.84 10.81 4.95
C THR A 229 9.29 11.35 6.25
#